data_9a90003a5b073e5d8b7c2e509865eaf4
#
_entry.id   9a90003a5b073e5d8b7c2e509865eaf4
#
_cell.length_a   1.000
_cell.length_b   1.000
_cell.length_c   1.000
_cell.angle_alpha   90.00
_cell.angle_beta   90.00
_cell.angle_gamma   90.00
#
_symmetry.space_group_name_H-M   'P 1'
#
loop_
_entity.id
_entity.type
_entity.pdbx_description
1 polymer ?
#
loop_
_entity_poly.entity_id
_entity_poly.type
_entity_poly.pdbx_seq_one_letter_code
_entity_poly.pdbx_strand_id
1 'polypeptide(L)'
;MKRYIIAALIATLPLLSTAQKRIVVSKKALQLYVINEKNDTVFQCPVACGENYGNKTAIGDKKTPEGEFKIKMMYDATSWKHDFGDGKGVRPGAYGPLFFRLNVPGFNDIGIHGTIFPESIGTRSSEGCVRLRNEDIKALYHHCRNGMRVTIEPDDVE
;
A
#
# COMPACT_ATOMS: atom_id res chain seq x y z
N MET A 1 -44.58 25.58 44.25
CA MET A 1 -43.43 24.67 43.96
C MET A 1 -42.81 25.04 42.63
N LYS A 2 -41.60 25.66 42.64
CA LYS A 2 -40.88 26.06 41.41
C LYS A 2 -40.00 24.89 40.99
N ARG A 3 -40.29 24.32 39.80
CA ARG A 3 -39.46 23.27 39.17
C ARG A 3 -38.30 23.91 38.43
N TYR A 4 -37.07 23.68 38.87
CA TYR A 4 -35.86 24.07 38.16
C TYR A 4 -35.50 22.96 37.15
N ILE A 5 -35.56 23.28 35.86
CA ILE A 5 -35.08 22.42 34.81
C ILE A 5 -33.58 22.68 34.68
N ILE A 6 -32.75 21.70 35.09
CA ILE A 6 -31.31 21.74 34.87
C ILE A 6 -31.07 21.25 33.44
N ALA A 7 -30.74 22.16 32.53
CA ALA A 7 -30.29 21.84 31.20
C ALA A 7 -28.85 21.35 31.28
N ALA A 8 -28.63 20.06 31.05
CA ALA A 8 -27.30 19.48 30.94
C ALA A 8 -26.68 19.90 29.56
N LEU A 9 -25.68 20.77 29.63
CA LEU A 9 -24.88 21.17 28.47
C LEU A 9 -23.93 20.01 28.10
N ILE A 10 -24.28 19.21 27.11
CA ILE A 10 -23.40 18.17 26.58
C ILE A 10 -22.35 18.88 25.74
N ALA A 11 -21.17 19.09 26.29
CA ALA A 11 -20.02 19.58 25.54
C ALA A 11 -19.51 18.47 24.61
N THR A 12 -19.80 18.58 23.32
CA THR A 12 -19.19 17.74 22.29
C THR A 12 -17.73 18.16 22.11
N LEU A 13 -16.79 17.42 22.73
CA LEU A 13 -15.38 17.59 22.40
C LEU A 13 -15.16 17.15 20.95
N PRO A 14 -14.52 17.99 20.11
CA PRO A 14 -14.10 17.55 18.80
C PRO A 14 -13.08 16.40 18.96
N LEU A 15 -13.36 15.22 18.38
CA LEU A 15 -12.35 14.18 18.22
C LEU A 15 -11.25 14.76 17.33
N LEU A 16 -10.16 15.22 17.93
CA LEU A 16 -8.92 15.50 17.21
C LEU A 16 -8.42 14.16 16.67
N SER A 17 -8.73 13.89 15.39
CA SER A 17 -8.09 12.81 14.66
C SER A 17 -6.59 13.12 14.58
N THR A 18 -5.79 12.50 15.45
CA THR A 18 -4.34 12.61 15.37
C THR A 18 -3.90 11.99 14.06
N ALA A 19 -3.33 12.82 13.19
CA ALA A 19 -2.74 12.32 11.95
C ALA A 19 -1.72 11.22 12.31
N GLN A 20 -1.88 10.03 11.73
CA GLN A 20 -0.97 8.92 11.96
C GLN A 20 -0.04 8.76 10.77
N LYS A 21 1.18 8.30 11.05
CA LYS A 21 2.14 7.92 9.99
C LYS A 21 1.48 6.91 9.03
N ARG A 22 1.57 7.17 7.73
CA ARG A 22 0.90 6.39 6.69
C ARG A 22 1.75 6.26 5.43
N ILE A 23 1.45 5.26 4.62
CA ILE A 23 1.96 5.13 3.26
C ILE A 23 0.93 5.74 2.31
N VAL A 24 1.41 6.43 1.28
CA VAL A 24 0.63 6.88 0.12
C VAL A 24 1.30 6.37 -1.14
N VAL A 25 0.56 5.68 -1.98
CA VAL A 25 1.01 5.22 -3.31
C VAL A 25 0.25 6.00 -4.36
N SER A 26 0.96 6.80 -5.13
CA SER A 26 0.39 7.46 -6.32
C SER A 26 0.64 6.59 -7.55
N LYS A 27 -0.42 5.98 -8.07
CA LYS A 27 -0.37 5.18 -9.29
C LYS A 27 -0.06 6.04 -10.52
N LYS A 28 -0.52 7.29 -10.50
CA LYS A 28 -0.24 8.27 -11.57
C LYS A 28 1.24 8.63 -11.64
N ALA A 29 1.83 8.96 -10.48
CA ALA A 29 3.23 9.35 -10.40
C ALA A 29 4.19 8.14 -10.38
N LEU A 30 3.70 6.90 -10.18
CA LEU A 30 4.48 5.70 -9.91
C LEU A 30 5.46 5.91 -8.76
N GLN A 31 4.96 6.49 -7.66
CA GLN A 31 5.72 6.84 -6.47
C GLN A 31 5.03 6.32 -5.21
N LEU A 32 5.84 5.95 -4.23
CA LEU A 32 5.41 5.66 -2.87
C LEU A 32 6.02 6.70 -1.92
N TYR A 33 5.19 7.18 -1.00
CA TYR A 33 5.57 8.13 0.05
C TYR A 33 5.25 7.57 1.42
N VAL A 34 6.08 7.86 2.42
CA VAL A 34 5.72 7.71 3.83
C VAL A 34 5.52 9.11 4.40
N ILE A 35 4.34 9.38 4.90
CA ILE A 35 3.93 10.66 5.47
C ILE A 35 3.86 10.51 6.99
N ASN A 36 4.52 11.40 7.74
CA ASN A 36 4.50 11.40 9.21
C ASN A 36 3.24 12.08 9.77
N GLU A 37 3.16 12.17 11.08
CA GLU A 37 2.04 12.78 11.82
C GLU A 37 1.93 14.31 11.61
N LYS A 38 3.01 14.95 11.12
CA LYS A 38 3.06 16.38 10.77
C LYS A 38 2.74 16.65 9.30
N ASN A 39 2.41 15.61 8.54
CA ASN A 39 2.22 15.63 7.10
C ASN A 39 3.51 15.89 6.28
N ASP A 40 4.70 15.66 6.86
CA ASP A 40 5.94 15.71 6.10
C ASP A 40 6.19 14.37 5.43
N THR A 41 6.76 14.39 4.22
CA THR A 41 7.29 13.21 3.56
C THR A 41 8.63 12.83 4.19
N VAL A 42 8.70 11.68 4.85
CA VAL A 42 9.90 11.18 5.54
C VAL A 42 10.61 10.06 4.77
N PHE A 43 9.98 9.53 3.74
CA PHE A 43 10.55 8.56 2.81
C PHE A 43 9.79 8.63 1.48
N GLN A 44 10.49 8.43 0.36
CA GLN A 44 9.88 8.25 -0.96
C GLN A 44 10.74 7.37 -1.84
N CYS A 45 10.09 6.63 -2.74
CA CYS A 45 10.77 5.85 -3.77
C CYS A 45 9.86 5.61 -4.98
N PRO A 46 10.43 5.37 -6.18
CA PRO A 46 9.67 4.96 -7.34
C PRO A 46 9.12 3.54 -7.16
N VAL A 47 7.99 3.25 -7.79
CA VAL A 47 7.33 1.93 -7.75
C VAL A 47 6.92 1.48 -9.13
N ALA A 48 6.65 0.16 -9.27
CA ALA A 48 5.85 -0.35 -10.37
C ALA A 48 4.45 -0.72 -9.85
N CYS A 49 3.43 -0.43 -10.65
CA CYS A 49 2.04 -0.77 -10.37
C CYS A 49 1.49 -1.75 -11.40
N GLY A 50 0.24 -2.15 -11.23
CA GLY A 50 -0.48 -3.02 -12.15
C GLY A 50 -0.40 -2.56 -13.60
N GLU A 51 -0.28 -3.52 -14.51
CA GLU A 51 -0.18 -3.30 -15.97
C GLU A 51 -1.37 -2.49 -16.50
N ASN A 52 -2.56 -2.77 -15.96
CA ASN A 52 -3.79 -2.12 -16.37
C ASN A 52 -4.20 -0.97 -15.43
N TYR A 53 -4.80 0.06 -16.01
CA TYR A 53 -5.34 1.21 -15.29
C TYR A 53 -6.64 0.88 -14.55
N GLY A 54 -6.99 1.74 -13.59
CA GLY A 54 -8.21 1.68 -12.81
C GLY A 54 -8.11 0.79 -11.58
N ASN A 55 -9.24 0.66 -10.88
CA ASN A 55 -9.32 -0.11 -9.64
C ASN A 55 -9.37 -1.62 -9.91
N LYS A 56 -8.79 -2.40 -9.01
CA LYS A 56 -8.87 -3.87 -9.03
C LYS A 56 -10.30 -4.34 -8.77
N THR A 57 -10.81 -5.19 -9.67
CA THR A 57 -12.18 -5.73 -9.60
C THR A 57 -12.25 -7.25 -9.74
N ALA A 58 -11.19 -7.89 -10.28
CA ALA A 58 -11.15 -9.33 -10.51
C ALA A 58 -9.73 -9.89 -10.32
N ILE A 59 -9.65 -11.20 -10.04
CA ILE A 59 -8.38 -11.94 -10.07
C ILE A 59 -7.88 -11.94 -11.53
N GLY A 60 -6.58 -11.70 -11.71
CA GLY A 60 -5.95 -11.69 -13.04
C GLY A 60 -6.19 -10.41 -13.86
N ASP A 61 -6.92 -9.42 -13.37
CA ASP A 61 -7.16 -8.15 -14.07
C ASP A 61 -5.92 -7.25 -14.21
N LYS A 62 -4.82 -7.62 -13.53
CA LYS A 62 -3.54 -6.90 -13.51
C LYS A 62 -3.65 -5.43 -13.09
N LYS A 63 -4.64 -5.11 -12.25
CA LYS A 63 -4.87 -3.78 -11.70
C LYS A 63 -4.41 -3.71 -10.25
N THR A 64 -3.75 -2.62 -9.88
CA THR A 64 -3.47 -2.30 -8.48
C THR A 64 -4.74 -1.71 -7.86
N PRO A 65 -5.19 -2.20 -6.67
CA PRO A 65 -6.40 -1.69 -6.04
C PRO A 65 -6.24 -0.22 -5.64
N GLU A 66 -7.36 0.48 -5.53
CA GLU A 66 -7.46 1.87 -5.11
C GLU A 66 -8.24 1.98 -3.81
N GLY A 67 -7.86 2.92 -2.94
CA GLY A 67 -8.54 3.18 -1.69
C GLY A 67 -7.65 3.09 -0.45
N GLU A 68 -8.30 2.85 0.70
CA GLU A 68 -7.66 2.82 2.01
C GLU A 68 -7.50 1.38 2.50
N PHE A 69 -6.26 1.00 2.78
CA PHE A 69 -5.88 -0.32 3.25
C PHE A 69 -5.01 -0.22 4.50
N LYS A 70 -4.63 -1.38 5.04
CA LYS A 70 -3.62 -1.50 6.09
C LYS A 70 -2.63 -2.60 5.74
N ILE A 71 -1.40 -2.49 6.21
CA ILE A 71 -0.46 -3.60 6.23
C ILE A 71 -1.04 -4.66 7.17
N LYS A 72 -1.47 -5.81 6.61
CA LYS A 72 -1.98 -6.93 7.40
C LYS A 72 -0.83 -7.65 8.11
N MET A 73 0.24 -7.92 7.36
CA MET A 73 1.42 -8.62 7.85
C MET A 73 2.63 -8.34 6.94
N MET A 74 3.80 -8.24 7.55
CA MET A 74 5.08 -8.15 6.84
C MET A 74 5.80 -9.50 6.93
N TYR A 75 6.25 -10.02 5.79
CA TYR A 75 6.90 -11.33 5.66
C TYR A 75 8.32 -11.19 5.13
N ASP A 76 9.21 -12.08 5.57
CA ASP A 76 10.40 -12.42 4.81
C ASP A 76 9.95 -13.23 3.58
N ALA A 77 10.23 -12.71 2.39
CA ALA A 77 9.84 -13.29 1.11
C ALA A 77 11.03 -13.86 0.32
N THR A 78 12.21 -13.92 0.93
CA THR A 78 13.47 -14.34 0.28
C THR A 78 13.34 -15.70 -0.42
N SER A 79 12.61 -16.65 0.17
CA SER A 79 12.40 -17.99 -0.38
C SER A 79 11.17 -18.13 -1.28
N TRP A 80 10.37 -17.07 -1.43
CA TRP A 80 9.13 -17.14 -2.19
C TRP A 80 9.41 -17.20 -3.69
N LYS A 81 8.56 -17.95 -4.40
CA LYS A 81 8.68 -18.23 -5.82
C LYS A 81 7.41 -17.80 -6.53
N HIS A 82 7.53 -17.45 -7.80
CA HIS A 82 6.40 -17.12 -8.66
C HIS A 82 6.64 -17.55 -10.10
N ASP A 83 5.59 -17.99 -10.78
CA ASP A 83 5.54 -18.18 -12.23
C ASP A 83 4.80 -16.98 -12.84
N PHE A 84 5.52 -16.19 -13.61
CA PHE A 84 4.96 -15.00 -14.26
C PHE A 84 4.18 -15.32 -15.54
N GLY A 85 4.02 -16.60 -15.88
CA GLY A 85 3.31 -17.02 -17.08
C GLY A 85 4.01 -16.66 -18.41
N ASP A 86 5.28 -16.31 -18.36
CA ASP A 86 6.09 -15.90 -19.52
C ASP A 86 6.83 -17.07 -20.21
N GLY A 87 6.48 -18.29 -19.87
CA GLY A 87 7.08 -19.52 -20.41
C GLY A 87 8.45 -19.87 -19.82
N LYS A 88 8.98 -19.08 -18.89
CA LYS A 88 10.28 -19.32 -18.24
C LYS A 88 10.17 -20.06 -16.90
N GLY A 89 8.94 -20.43 -16.52
CA GLY A 89 8.62 -21.21 -15.33
C GLY A 89 8.80 -20.44 -14.01
N VAL A 90 8.76 -21.19 -12.91
CA VAL A 90 8.80 -20.66 -11.54
C VAL A 90 10.17 -20.07 -11.21
N ARG A 91 10.22 -18.80 -10.78
CA ARG A 91 11.44 -18.10 -10.39
C ARG A 91 11.51 -17.84 -8.90
N PRO A 92 12.63 -18.22 -8.23
CA PRO A 92 12.87 -17.90 -6.83
C PRO A 92 13.13 -16.40 -6.65
N GLY A 93 12.83 -15.88 -5.45
CA GLY A 93 13.07 -14.47 -5.09
C GLY A 93 12.18 -13.46 -5.81
N ALA A 94 11.13 -13.91 -6.49
CA ALA A 94 10.24 -13.10 -7.31
C ALA A 94 9.70 -11.84 -6.59
N TYR A 95 9.55 -11.93 -5.27
CA TYR A 95 9.01 -10.85 -4.42
C TYR A 95 10.11 -10.07 -3.67
N GLY A 96 11.39 -10.30 -4.01
CA GLY A 96 12.52 -9.72 -3.29
C GLY A 96 12.60 -10.20 -1.84
N PRO A 97 13.26 -9.42 -0.94
CA PRO A 97 13.49 -9.85 0.43
C PRO A 97 12.26 -9.75 1.35
N LEU A 98 11.32 -8.85 1.05
CA LEU A 98 10.20 -8.54 1.94
C LEU A 98 8.89 -8.39 1.15
N PHE A 99 7.79 -8.83 1.77
CA PHE A 99 6.43 -8.69 1.27
C PHE A 99 5.51 -8.13 2.36
N PHE A 100 4.94 -6.95 2.16
CA PHE A 100 3.95 -6.33 3.05
C PHE A 100 2.57 -6.59 2.50
N ARG A 101 1.89 -7.61 3.02
CA ARG A 101 0.54 -7.97 2.60
C ARG A 101 -0.45 -6.90 3.03
N LEU A 102 -1.31 -6.46 2.13
CA LEU A 102 -2.40 -5.52 2.39
C LEU A 102 -3.71 -6.27 2.68
N ASN A 103 -4.59 -5.65 3.44
CA ASN A 103 -5.94 -6.16 3.72
C ASN A 103 -6.93 -5.69 2.65
N VAL A 104 -6.73 -6.10 1.41
CA VAL A 104 -7.62 -5.74 0.30
C VAL A 104 -8.86 -6.65 0.32
N PRO A 105 -10.09 -6.11 0.46
CA PRO A 105 -11.30 -6.93 0.46
C PRO A 105 -11.43 -7.76 -0.83
N GLY A 106 -11.65 -9.07 -0.68
CA GLY A 106 -11.79 -9.99 -1.81
C GLY A 106 -10.47 -10.45 -2.46
N PHE A 107 -9.31 -9.89 -2.05
CA PHE A 107 -8.02 -10.22 -2.65
C PHE A 107 -6.94 -10.43 -1.58
N ASN A 108 -6.46 -11.67 -1.45
CA ASN A 108 -5.49 -12.03 -0.39
C ASN A 108 -4.03 -11.86 -0.77
N ASP A 109 -3.72 -11.70 -2.06
CA ASP A 109 -2.36 -11.77 -2.59
C ASP A 109 -1.81 -10.41 -3.05
N ILE A 110 -2.45 -9.34 -2.63
CA ILE A 110 -1.99 -7.96 -2.92
C ILE A 110 -1.08 -7.47 -1.81
N GLY A 111 0.05 -6.89 -2.21
CA GLY A 111 1.04 -6.34 -1.29
C GLY A 111 1.98 -5.34 -1.91
N ILE A 112 2.88 -4.85 -1.05
CA ILE A 112 4.04 -4.02 -1.40
C ILE A 112 5.28 -4.89 -1.18
N HIS A 113 6.13 -5.05 -2.20
CA HIS A 113 7.26 -5.99 -2.11
C HIS A 113 8.45 -5.59 -3.00
N GLY A 114 9.59 -6.24 -2.79
CA GLY A 114 10.74 -6.13 -3.67
C GLY A 114 10.54 -6.85 -5.02
N THR A 115 11.61 -6.96 -5.83
CA THR A 115 11.50 -7.61 -7.14
C THR A 115 12.83 -8.17 -7.61
N ILE A 116 12.79 -9.16 -8.51
CA ILE A 116 13.94 -9.59 -9.31
C ILE A 116 14.05 -8.83 -10.64
N PHE A 117 13.14 -7.88 -10.91
CA PHE A 117 13.11 -7.05 -12.10
C PHE A 117 13.25 -5.56 -11.75
N PRO A 118 14.42 -5.10 -11.27
CA PRO A 118 14.62 -3.72 -10.87
C PRO A 118 14.39 -2.71 -12.01
N GLU A 119 14.57 -3.13 -13.27
CA GLU A 119 14.29 -2.35 -14.47
C GLU A 119 12.81 -2.04 -14.70
N SER A 120 11.92 -2.81 -14.05
CA SER A 120 10.47 -2.60 -14.14
C SER A 120 9.97 -1.44 -13.24
N ILE A 121 10.81 -0.95 -12.32
CA ILE A 121 10.43 0.14 -11.42
C ILE A 121 10.28 1.46 -12.20
N GLY A 122 9.19 2.17 -11.93
CA GLY A 122 8.78 3.35 -12.68
C GLY A 122 7.87 3.03 -13.87
N THR A 123 7.39 1.79 -13.99
CA THR A 123 6.48 1.37 -15.07
C THR A 123 5.21 0.69 -14.54
N ARG A 124 4.25 0.47 -15.44
CA ARG A 124 3.09 -0.38 -15.20
C ARG A 124 3.38 -1.77 -15.73
N SER A 125 3.75 -2.68 -14.85
CA SER A 125 4.24 -4.00 -15.24
C SER A 125 3.96 -5.11 -14.22
N SER A 126 3.24 -4.81 -13.12
CA SER A 126 2.89 -5.81 -12.13
C SER A 126 1.53 -6.46 -12.41
N GLU A 127 1.28 -7.61 -11.76
CA GLU A 127 -0.01 -8.29 -11.79
C GLU A 127 -1.04 -7.72 -10.82
N GLY A 128 -0.70 -6.57 -10.16
CA GLY A 128 -1.57 -5.85 -9.24
C GLY A 128 -0.89 -5.43 -7.94
N CYS A 129 0.21 -6.04 -7.55
CA CYS A 129 1.02 -5.60 -6.42
C CYS A 129 1.78 -4.31 -6.72
N VAL A 130 2.24 -3.63 -5.67
CA VAL A 130 3.16 -2.50 -5.76
C VAL A 130 4.58 -3.02 -5.59
N ARG A 131 5.42 -2.91 -6.64
CA ARG A 131 6.81 -3.38 -6.63
C ARG A 131 7.77 -2.24 -6.35
N LEU A 132 8.78 -2.51 -5.53
CA LEU A 132 9.90 -1.63 -5.21
C LEU A 132 11.22 -2.29 -5.57
N ARG A 133 12.29 -1.50 -5.69
CA ARG A 133 13.65 -2.07 -5.65
C ARG A 133 13.89 -2.75 -4.30
N ASN A 134 14.78 -3.74 -4.27
CA ASN A 134 15.05 -4.50 -3.04
C ASN A 134 15.68 -3.64 -1.94
N GLU A 135 16.47 -2.64 -2.29
CA GLU A 135 17.01 -1.66 -1.35
C GLU A 135 15.90 -0.76 -0.78
N ASP A 136 14.93 -0.33 -1.63
CA ASP A 136 13.84 0.54 -1.22
C ASP A 136 12.87 -0.15 -0.26
N ILE A 137 12.51 -1.43 -0.52
CA ILE A 137 11.62 -2.16 0.41
C ILE A 137 12.30 -2.42 1.76
N LYS A 138 13.63 -2.62 1.80
CA LYS A 138 14.38 -2.73 3.04
C LYS A 138 14.40 -1.40 3.80
N ALA A 139 14.60 -0.28 3.11
CA ALA A 139 14.54 1.05 3.71
C ALA A 139 13.11 1.37 4.22
N LEU A 140 12.09 1.07 3.42
CA LEU A 140 10.68 1.25 3.78
C LEU A 140 10.30 0.46 5.04
N TYR A 141 10.87 -0.74 5.25
CA TYR A 141 10.61 -1.58 6.42
C TYR A 141 10.83 -0.84 7.74
N HIS A 142 11.86 0.01 7.84
CA HIS A 142 12.16 0.78 9.04
C HIS A 142 11.13 1.88 9.36
N HIS A 143 10.27 2.20 8.41
CA HIS A 143 9.18 3.15 8.58
C HIS A 143 7.84 2.49 8.90
N CYS A 144 7.72 1.16 8.74
CA CYS A 144 6.46 0.43 8.71
C CYS A 144 6.23 -0.42 9.95
N ARG A 145 4.96 -0.78 10.16
CA ARG A 145 4.51 -1.78 11.13
C ARG A 145 3.19 -2.41 10.65
N ASN A 146 2.87 -3.58 11.17
CA ASN A 146 1.54 -4.17 10.97
C ASN A 146 0.45 -3.21 11.46
N GLY A 147 -0.64 -3.13 10.73
CA GLY A 147 -1.74 -2.20 10.99
C GLY A 147 -1.54 -0.78 10.44
N MET A 148 -0.36 -0.45 9.88
CA MET A 148 -0.10 0.86 9.29
C MET A 148 -1.02 1.10 8.09
N ARG A 149 -1.60 2.31 8.02
CA ARG A 149 -2.48 2.73 6.93
C ARG A 149 -1.71 2.88 5.62
N VAL A 150 -2.34 2.42 4.53
CA VAL A 150 -1.84 2.53 3.15
C VAL A 150 -2.96 3.08 2.30
N THR A 151 -2.76 4.26 1.74
CA THR A 151 -3.64 4.86 0.72
C THR A 151 -3.06 4.56 -0.64
N ILE A 152 -3.86 3.98 -1.54
CA ILE A 152 -3.50 3.85 -2.96
C ILE A 152 -4.43 4.76 -3.74
N GLU A 153 -3.86 5.83 -4.29
CA GLU A 153 -4.60 6.85 -5.01
C GLU A 153 -5.11 6.33 -6.36
N PRO A 154 -6.31 6.76 -6.80
CA PRO A 154 -6.83 6.41 -8.11
C PRO A 154 -5.91 6.82 -9.26
N ASP A 155 -6.03 6.12 -10.38
CA ASP A 155 -5.53 6.62 -11.64
C ASP A 155 -6.45 7.77 -12.10
N ASP A 156 -5.87 8.92 -12.45
CA ASP A 156 -6.62 9.94 -13.20
C ASP A 156 -6.78 9.42 -14.63
N VAL A 157 -7.76 8.57 -14.86
CA VAL A 157 -8.17 8.15 -16.20
C VAL A 157 -9.38 9.01 -16.53
N GLU A 158 -9.18 10.02 -17.35
CA GLU A 158 -10.29 10.71 -18.02
C GLU A 158 -10.99 9.79 -19.01
#